data_d3b2f795d66c27b3bbe9b3656974bc89
#
_entry.id   d3b2f795d66c27b3bbe9b3656974bc89
#
_cell.length_a   1.000
_cell.length_b   1.000
_cell.length_c   1.000
_cell.angle_alpha   90.00
_cell.angle_beta   90.00
_cell.angle_gamma   90.00
#
_symmetry.space_group_name_H-M   'P 1'
#
loop_
_entity.id
_entity.type
_entity.pdbx_description
1 polymer ?
#
loop_
_entity_poly.entity_id
_entity_poly.type
_entity_poly.pdbx_seq_one_letter_code
_entity_poly.pdbx_strand_id
1 'polypeptide(L)' 'MKALSQLTEREVLALAISSEEEDNRIYLAFAEDLAERYPASASVFEKMADEEEGHRHRLLELYSGASVLPYLRSDART' A
#
# COMPACT_ATOMS: atom_id res chain seq x y z
N MET A 1 19.83 6.02 11.58
CA MET A 1 18.73 5.24 11.00
C MET A 1 18.91 3.76 11.30
N LYS A 2 17.83 3.08 11.63
CA LYS A 2 17.88 1.65 11.90
C LYS A 2 18.00 0.85 10.61
N ALA A 3 18.78 -0.24 10.65
CA ALA A 3 18.75 -1.20 9.56
C ALA A 3 17.39 -1.90 9.55
N LEU A 4 16.98 -2.41 8.39
CA LEU A 4 15.70 -3.11 8.30
C LEU A 4 15.58 -4.25 9.30
N SER A 5 16.69 -4.95 9.53
CA SER A 5 16.68 -6.07 10.48
C SER A 5 16.47 -5.63 11.92
N GLN A 6 16.59 -4.35 12.19
CA GLN A 6 16.41 -3.80 13.54
C GLN A 6 15.03 -3.20 13.75
N LEU A 7 14.19 -3.20 12.73
CA LEU A 7 12.85 -2.63 12.82
C LEU A 7 11.87 -3.66 13.38
N THR A 8 10.90 -3.15 14.11
CA THR A 8 9.81 -4.00 14.56
C THR A 8 8.87 -4.27 13.38
N GLU A 9 7.99 -5.23 13.54
CA GLU A 9 6.98 -5.52 12.53
C GLU A 9 6.17 -4.27 12.20
N ARG A 10 5.74 -3.53 13.23
CA ARG A 10 4.95 -2.33 12.99
C ARG A 10 5.74 -1.27 12.21
N GLU A 11 7.02 -1.14 12.52
CA GLU A 11 7.85 -0.17 11.80
C GLU A 11 8.01 -0.57 10.34
N VAL A 12 8.20 -1.86 10.06
CA VAL A 12 8.29 -2.32 8.67
C VAL A 12 6.97 -2.08 7.94
N LEU A 13 5.86 -2.39 8.59
CA LEU A 13 4.54 -2.17 7.98
C LEU A 13 4.29 -0.69 7.72
N ALA A 14 4.69 0.18 8.63
CA ALA A 14 4.51 1.62 8.43
C ALA A 14 5.30 2.11 7.22
N LEU A 15 6.52 1.62 7.05
CA LEU A 15 7.32 1.97 5.88
C LEU A 15 6.68 1.46 4.59
N ALA A 16 6.16 0.25 4.62
CA ALA A 16 5.52 -0.34 3.45
C ALA A 16 4.27 0.46 3.06
N ILE A 17 3.48 0.86 4.05
CA ILE A 17 2.28 1.66 3.80
C ILE A 17 2.66 2.99 3.14
N SER A 18 3.69 3.65 3.65
CA SER A 18 4.15 4.91 3.07
C SER A 18 4.61 4.73 1.64
N SER A 19 5.31 3.64 1.35
CA SER A 19 5.77 3.34 0.00
C SER A 19 4.60 3.13 -0.95
N GLU A 20 3.58 2.40 -0.51
CA GLU A 20 2.42 2.16 -1.35
C GLU A 20 1.66 3.46 -1.64
N GLU A 21 1.57 4.35 -0.66
CA GLU A 21 0.92 5.64 -0.86
C GLU A 21 1.68 6.49 -1.87
N GLU A 22 2.99 6.48 -1.80
CA GLU A 22 3.80 7.22 -2.73
C GLU A 22 3.70 6.66 -4.14
N ASP A 23 3.74 5.33 -4.27
CA ASP A 23 3.60 4.68 -5.56
C ASP A 23 2.24 4.98 -6.18
N ASN A 24 1.20 4.99 -5.38
CA ASN A 24 -0.13 5.32 -5.87
C ASN A 24 -0.16 6.73 -6.48
N ARG A 25 0.44 7.70 -5.78
CA ARG A 25 0.49 9.07 -6.28
C ARG A 25 1.30 9.17 -7.58
N ILE A 26 2.41 8.46 -7.66
CA ILE A 26 3.26 8.47 -8.84
C ILE A 26 2.51 7.91 -10.03
N TYR A 27 1.84 6.78 -9.86
CA TYR A 27 1.09 6.16 -10.96
C TYR A 27 -0.06 7.04 -11.41
N LEU A 28 -0.75 7.71 -10.49
CA LEU A 28 -1.82 8.63 -10.86
C LEU A 28 -1.28 9.83 -11.65
N ALA A 29 -0.11 10.33 -11.27
CA ALA A 29 0.52 11.43 -11.99
C ALA A 29 0.89 11.01 -13.41
N PHE A 30 1.43 9.80 -13.58
CA PHE A 30 1.72 9.28 -14.91
C PHE A 30 0.46 9.13 -15.73
N ALA A 31 -0.61 8.61 -15.13
CA ALA A 31 -1.87 8.44 -15.83
C ALA A 31 -2.40 9.79 -16.33
N GLU A 32 -2.32 10.79 -15.48
CA GLU A 32 -2.79 12.13 -15.83
C GLU A 32 -1.99 12.71 -16.99
N ASP A 33 -0.67 12.58 -16.92
CA ASP A 33 0.21 13.12 -17.96
C ASP A 33 0.01 12.44 -19.31
N LEU A 34 -0.34 11.16 -19.30
CA LEU A 34 -0.46 10.39 -20.53
C LEU A 34 -1.87 10.35 -21.10
N ALA A 35 -2.85 10.82 -20.35
CA ALA A 35 -4.26 10.63 -20.69
C ALA A 35 -4.63 11.11 -22.08
N GLU A 36 -4.13 12.25 -22.52
CA GLU A 36 -4.52 12.82 -23.80
C GLU A 36 -3.86 12.13 -24.98
N ARG A 37 -2.56 11.87 -24.88
CA ARG A 37 -1.79 11.33 -26.00
C ARG A 37 -1.71 9.81 -26.03
N TYR A 38 -1.73 9.22 -24.88
CA TYR A 38 -1.50 7.79 -24.77
C TYR A 38 -2.51 7.17 -23.82
N PRO A 39 -3.80 7.18 -24.19
CA PRO A 39 -4.85 6.72 -23.25
C PRO A 39 -4.72 5.26 -22.83
N ALA A 40 -4.16 4.41 -23.68
CA ALA A 40 -3.97 3.02 -23.29
C ALA A 40 -2.93 2.88 -22.19
N SER A 41 -1.84 3.65 -22.31
CA SER A 41 -0.82 3.66 -21.26
C SER A 41 -1.34 4.29 -19.97
N ALA A 42 -2.12 5.37 -20.12
CA ALA A 42 -2.73 6.00 -18.95
C ALA A 42 -3.61 5.00 -18.19
N SER A 43 -4.37 4.21 -18.92
CA SER A 43 -5.25 3.21 -18.32
C SER A 43 -4.46 2.17 -17.52
N VAL A 44 -3.29 1.78 -18.01
CA VAL A 44 -2.43 0.84 -17.29
C VAL A 44 -1.98 1.43 -15.96
N PHE A 45 -1.57 2.69 -15.97
CA PHE A 45 -1.13 3.33 -14.73
C PHE A 45 -2.27 3.54 -13.76
N GLU A 46 -3.48 3.82 -14.24
CA GLU A 46 -4.65 3.90 -13.37
C GLU A 46 -4.90 2.58 -12.66
N LYS A 47 -4.76 1.48 -13.41
CA LYS A 47 -4.95 0.16 -12.85
C LYS A 47 -3.88 -0.16 -11.80
N MET A 48 -2.64 0.22 -12.09
CA MET A 48 -1.55 0.03 -11.14
C MET A 48 -1.79 0.82 -9.86
N ALA A 49 -2.32 2.04 -10.00
CA ALA A 49 -2.65 2.85 -8.84
C ALA A 49 -3.72 2.20 -7.98
N ASP A 50 -4.74 1.61 -8.62
CA ASP A 50 -5.78 0.89 -7.90
C ASP A 50 -5.22 -0.30 -7.16
N GLU A 51 -4.30 -1.03 -7.77
CA GLU A 51 -3.67 -2.19 -7.14
C GLU A 51 -2.85 -1.78 -5.92
N GLU A 52 -2.13 -0.66 -6.02
CA GLU A 52 -1.36 -0.15 -4.90
C GLU A 52 -2.28 0.27 -3.74
N GLU A 53 -3.45 0.81 -4.06
CA GLU A 53 -4.42 1.17 -3.04
C GLU A 53 -4.92 -0.07 -2.30
N GLY A 54 -5.14 -1.15 -3.02
CA GLY A 54 -5.53 -2.42 -2.42
C GLY A 54 -4.44 -2.98 -1.51
N HIS A 55 -3.18 -2.90 -1.95
CA HIS A 55 -2.05 -3.33 -1.13
C HIS A 55 -1.96 -2.51 0.15
N ARG A 56 -2.10 -1.20 0.03
CA ARG A 56 -2.05 -0.30 1.17
C ARG A 56 -3.13 -0.66 2.19
N HIS A 57 -4.31 -0.94 1.69
CA HIS A 57 -5.44 -1.30 2.56
C HIS A 57 -5.13 -2.57 3.35
N ARG A 58 -4.60 -3.59 2.69
CA ARG A 58 -4.24 -4.83 3.35
C ARG A 58 -3.14 -4.62 4.38
N LEU A 59 -2.17 -3.77 4.04
CA LEU A 59 -1.10 -3.47 4.98
C LEU A 59 -1.61 -2.72 6.21
N LEU A 60 -2.57 -1.83 6.01
CA LEU A 60 -3.19 -1.13 7.13
C LEU A 60 -3.93 -2.08 8.06
N GLU A 61 -4.58 -3.08 7.49
CA GLU A 61 -5.23 -4.09 8.30
C GLU A 61 -4.22 -4.87 9.15
N LEU A 62 -3.11 -5.24 8.55
CA LEU A 62 -2.04 -5.91 9.27
C LEU A 62 -1.45 -5.00 10.36
N TYR A 63 -1.23 -3.75 10.02
CA TYR A 63 -0.68 -2.79 10.96
C TYR A 63 -1.58 -2.63 12.17
N SER A 64 -2.88 -2.53 11.94
CA SER A 64 -3.84 -2.40 13.02
C SER A 64 -3.84 -3.61 13.92
N GLY A 65 -3.62 -4.79 13.37
CA GLY A 65 -3.64 -6.02 14.13
C GLY A 65 -2.30 -6.45 14.68
N ALA A 66 -1.21 -5.82 14.23
CA ALA A 66 0.13 -6.31 14.54
C ALA A 66 0.46 -6.35 16.02
N SER A 67 -0.09 -5.45 16.79
CA SER A 67 0.21 -5.44 18.21
C SER A 67 -0.88 -6.06 19.05
N VAL A 68 -1.97 -6.39 18.48
CA VAL A 68 -3.07 -6.90 19.26
C VAL A 68 -3.49 -8.26 18.95
N LEU A 69 -3.12 -8.70 18.29
CA LEU A 69 -3.42 -9.58 17.88
C LEU A 69 -3.73 -10.76 17.43
N PRO A 70 -3.18 -11.84 17.36
CA PRO A 70 -3.74 -13.03 16.75
C PRO A 70 -5.15 -13.35 17.21
N TYR A 71 -5.41 -13.19 18.46
CA TYR A 71 -6.73 -13.60 18.89
C TYR A 71 -7.83 -12.60 18.55
N LEU A 72 -7.48 -11.35 18.37
CA LEU A 72 -8.46 -10.40 17.87
C LEU A 72 -8.89 -10.77 16.46
N ARG A 73 -7.96 -11.22 15.67
CA ARG A 73 -8.28 -11.65 14.33
C ARG A 73 -9.13 -12.90 14.31
N SER A 74 -8.88 -13.80 15.24
CA SER A 74 -9.70 -14.99 15.37
C SER A 74 -11.12 -14.62 15.71
N ASP A 75 -11.29 -13.69 16.61
CA ASP A 75 -12.63 -13.21 16.96
C ASP A 75 -13.34 -12.62 15.76
N ALA A 76 -12.64 -11.88 14.96
CA ALA A 76 -13.22 -11.25 13.79
C ALA A 76 -13.70 -12.27 12.77
N ARG A 77 -13.17 -13.46 12.81
CA ARG A 77 -13.58 -14.49 11.87
C ARG A 77 -14.73 -15.32 12.32
N THR A 78 -14.98 -15.31 13.59
CA THR A 78 -16.13 -16.04 14.09
C THR A 78 -17.33 -15.15 14.03
#